data_534fa818116e0c608165a68a28ced952
#
_entry.id   534fa818116e0c608165a68a28ced952
#
_cell.length_a   1.000
_cell.length_b   1.000
_cell.length_c   1.000
_cell.angle_alpha   90.00
_cell.angle_beta   90.00
_cell.angle_gamma   90.00
#
_symmetry.space_group_name_H-M   'P 1'
#
loop_
_entity.id
_entity.type
_entity.pdbx_description
1 polymer ?
#
loop_
_entity_poly.entity_id
_entity_poly.type
_entity_poly.pdbx_seq_one_letter_code
_entity_poly.pdbx_strand_id
1 'polypeptide(L)'
;VLQMLSSGRPRDRWINSFQGLDPVDLSLQVVLPELDGRVTTRIGTFREVDHADPHLCTAVKRLEPDSDGLAWIADHVSSWCELRSTPVQERRLGLVLANYPLRNGRLANGVGLDTPASCLNILRWLKSAGFDLGQHSLPESSDALMASVLAGRTNDPESDHRPPLTHLPLRDYMAWWNALPEAARAPIQTRWGDPE
;
A
#
# COMPACT_ATOMS: atom_id res chain seq x y z
N VAL A 1 8.18 16.15 3.80
CA VAL A 1 8.72 15.74 5.12
C VAL A 1 7.98 14.49 5.55
N LEU A 2 8.72 13.46 6.00
CA LEU A 2 8.16 12.23 6.57
C LEU A 2 8.03 12.39 8.09
N GLN A 3 6.90 11.95 8.65
CA GLN A 3 6.57 12.05 10.07
C GLN A 3 6.65 10.67 10.72
N MET A 4 7.62 10.44 11.59
CA MET A 4 7.68 9.27 12.45
C MET A 4 6.68 9.44 13.60
N LEU A 5 6.02 8.35 14.00
CA LEU A 5 5.08 8.32 15.11
C LEU A 5 5.73 7.76 16.37
N SER A 6 5.24 8.22 17.52
CA SER A 6 5.54 7.66 18.84
C SER A 6 4.24 7.27 19.54
N SER A 7 4.14 6.05 20.04
CA SER A 7 2.97 5.65 20.81
C SER A 7 3.10 6.03 22.28
N GLY A 8 2.07 6.66 22.82
CA GLY A 8 1.94 6.90 24.28
C GLY A 8 1.71 5.63 25.09
N ARG A 9 1.53 4.48 24.42
CA ARG A 9 1.25 3.18 25.03
C ARG A 9 2.42 2.22 24.87
N PRO A 10 2.57 1.21 25.77
CA PRO A 10 3.52 0.11 25.63
C PRO A 10 3.29 -0.70 24.35
N ARG A 11 4.38 -1.28 23.83
CA ARG A 11 4.38 -2.08 22.61
C ARG A 11 3.40 -3.27 22.67
N ASP A 12 3.39 -3.98 23.78
CA ASP A 12 2.51 -5.14 23.95
C ASP A 12 1.03 -4.76 23.89
N ARG A 13 0.67 -3.62 24.49
CA ARG A 13 -0.70 -3.10 24.42
C ARG A 13 -1.05 -2.64 23.01
N TRP A 14 -0.09 -2.13 22.26
CA TRP A 14 -0.30 -1.74 20.88
C TRP A 14 -0.59 -2.94 19.98
N ILE A 15 0.23 -3.98 20.06
CA ILE A 15 0.11 -5.18 19.22
C ILE A 15 -1.20 -5.94 19.51
N ASN A 16 -1.61 -6.01 20.77
CA ASN A 16 -2.78 -6.76 21.20
C ASN A 16 -4.09 -5.94 21.21
N SER A 17 -4.11 -4.77 20.54
CA SER A 17 -5.29 -3.89 20.52
C SER A 17 -5.52 -3.30 19.14
N PHE A 18 -6.78 -3.26 18.71
CA PHE A 18 -7.19 -2.58 17.48
C PHE A 18 -7.43 -1.06 17.66
N GLN A 19 -7.17 -0.51 18.84
CA GLN A 19 -7.49 0.88 19.17
C GLN A 19 -6.66 1.91 18.37
N GLY A 20 -5.45 1.56 17.94
CA GLY A 20 -4.54 2.51 17.30
C GLY A 20 -3.94 3.55 18.27
N LEU A 21 -3.59 4.73 17.77
CA LEU A 21 -3.13 5.86 18.59
C LEU A 21 -4.26 6.38 19.49
N ASP A 22 -3.90 6.91 20.67
CA ASP A 22 -4.88 7.64 21.46
C ASP A 22 -5.26 8.97 20.78
N PRO A 23 -6.37 9.63 21.18
CA PRO A 23 -6.85 10.84 20.52
C PRO A 23 -5.85 12.00 20.53
N VAL A 24 -5.01 12.10 21.57
CA VAL A 24 -4.00 13.16 21.69
C VAL A 24 -2.84 12.88 20.72
N ASP A 25 -2.29 11.68 20.76
CA ASP A 25 -1.25 11.25 19.83
C ASP A 25 -1.73 11.34 18.37
N LEU A 26 -2.96 10.93 18.08
CA LEU A 26 -3.55 11.04 16.75
C LEU A 26 -3.61 12.50 16.28
N SER A 27 -4.10 13.40 17.13
CA SER A 27 -4.22 14.82 16.79
C SER A 27 -2.87 15.48 16.56
N LEU A 28 -1.90 15.26 17.46
CA LEU A 28 -0.61 15.95 17.44
C LEU A 28 0.38 15.34 16.44
N GLN A 29 0.32 14.03 16.19
CA GLN A 29 1.33 13.33 15.41
C GLN A 29 0.85 12.93 14.00
N VAL A 30 -0.45 12.95 13.76
CA VAL A 30 -1.05 12.63 12.44
C VAL A 30 -1.78 13.84 11.89
N VAL A 31 -2.88 14.26 12.53
CA VAL A 31 -3.78 15.27 11.96
C VAL A 31 -3.06 16.61 11.71
N LEU A 32 -2.41 17.17 12.72
CA LEU A 32 -1.70 18.44 12.57
C LEU A 32 -0.52 18.36 11.57
N PRO A 33 0.35 17.33 11.62
CA PRO A 33 1.40 17.18 10.63
C PRO A 33 0.88 17.00 9.19
N GLU A 34 -0.20 16.26 8.99
CA GLU A 34 -0.79 16.10 7.65
C GLU A 34 -1.39 17.41 7.11
N LEU A 35 -1.99 18.24 7.95
CA LEU A 35 -2.41 19.58 7.57
C LEU A 35 -1.24 20.47 7.13
N ASP A 36 -0.04 20.25 7.68
CA ASP A 36 1.21 20.89 7.26
C ASP A 36 1.84 20.24 6.00
N GLY A 37 1.19 19.26 5.39
CA GLY A 37 1.69 18.53 4.22
C GLY A 37 2.80 17.53 4.52
N ARG A 38 2.90 17.05 5.76
CA ARG A 38 3.79 15.95 6.12
C ARG A 38 3.14 14.62 5.80
N VAL A 39 3.95 13.65 5.45
CA VAL A 39 3.49 12.27 5.17
C VAL A 39 3.73 11.41 6.40
N THR A 40 2.66 10.92 6.98
CA THR A 40 2.70 10.01 8.12
C THR A 40 3.34 8.68 7.73
N THR A 41 4.22 8.16 8.60
CA THR A 41 4.87 6.88 8.40
C THR A 41 4.40 5.85 9.45
N ARG A 42 5.31 5.24 10.17
CA ARG A 42 5.06 4.18 11.13
C ARG A 42 5.51 4.60 12.54
N ILE A 43 5.07 3.85 13.56
CA ILE A 43 5.57 4.01 14.91
C ILE A 43 7.03 3.54 14.97
N GLY A 44 7.90 4.42 15.46
CA GLY A 44 9.31 4.12 15.68
C GLY A 44 9.67 3.99 17.16
N THR A 45 8.78 4.45 18.07
CA THR A 45 9.03 4.35 19.52
C THR A 45 7.74 4.08 20.29
N PHE A 46 7.87 3.37 21.40
CA PHE A 46 6.81 3.11 22.35
C PHE A 46 7.15 3.68 23.72
N ARG A 47 6.14 4.07 24.51
CA ARG A 47 6.32 4.55 25.87
C ARG A 47 6.23 3.40 26.85
N GLU A 48 7.37 2.95 27.35
CA GLU A 48 7.47 1.86 28.30
C GLU A 48 7.64 2.37 29.73
N VAL A 49 7.28 1.55 30.71
CA VAL A 49 7.56 1.83 32.14
C VAL A 49 9.01 1.47 32.38
N ASP A 50 9.78 2.47 32.82
CA ASP A 50 11.18 2.27 33.21
C ASP A 50 11.27 1.74 34.64
N HIS A 51 10.71 2.48 35.60
CA HIS A 51 10.64 2.07 37.01
C HIS A 51 9.49 2.79 37.75
N ALA A 52 9.12 2.26 38.89
CA ALA A 52 8.23 2.95 39.83
C ALA A 52 9.04 3.86 40.73
N ASP A 53 8.68 5.15 40.81
CA ASP A 53 9.29 6.07 41.75
C ASP A 53 8.42 6.19 43.00
N PRO A 54 8.88 5.68 44.15
CA PRO A 54 8.11 5.70 45.40
C PRO A 54 7.93 7.12 45.98
N HIS A 55 8.82 8.07 45.67
CA HIS A 55 8.70 9.45 46.12
C HIS A 55 7.69 10.25 45.31
N LEU A 56 7.63 9.98 44.00
CA LEU A 56 6.67 10.63 43.11
C LEU A 56 5.33 9.89 43.08
N CYS A 57 5.23 8.73 43.72
CA CYS A 57 4.04 7.86 43.68
C CYS A 57 3.53 7.59 42.28
N THR A 58 4.44 7.50 41.29
CA THR A 58 4.10 7.28 39.89
C THR A 58 5.14 6.39 39.19
N ALA A 59 4.76 5.86 38.05
CA ALA A 59 5.69 5.15 37.18
C ALA A 59 6.41 6.13 36.25
N VAL A 60 7.74 6.12 36.30
CA VAL A 60 8.59 6.83 35.36
C VAL A 60 8.55 6.07 34.06
N LYS A 61 8.31 6.77 32.94
CA LYS A 61 8.20 6.20 31.60
C LYS A 61 9.31 6.74 30.71
N ARG A 62 9.79 5.91 29.78
CA ARG A 62 10.74 6.32 28.77
C ARG A 62 10.25 5.88 27.39
N LEU A 63 10.79 6.50 26.35
CA LEU A 63 10.56 6.08 24.96
C LEU A 63 11.58 5.00 24.62
N GLU A 64 11.06 3.83 24.23
CA GLU A 64 11.85 2.71 23.76
C GLU A 64 11.76 2.63 22.23
N PRO A 65 12.90 2.53 21.53
CA PRO A 65 12.92 2.31 20.09
C PRO A 65 12.28 0.98 19.71
N ASP A 66 11.47 1.00 18.65
CA ASP A 66 10.98 -0.22 17.99
C ASP A 66 11.87 -0.53 16.78
N SER A 67 12.71 -1.55 16.89
CA SER A 67 13.68 -1.90 15.84
C SER A 67 13.02 -2.16 14.50
N ASP A 68 11.88 -2.86 14.48
CA ASP A 68 11.14 -3.19 13.25
C ASP A 68 10.51 -1.94 12.62
N GLY A 69 9.93 -1.08 13.46
CA GLY A 69 9.38 0.20 13.02
C GLY A 69 10.44 1.13 12.45
N LEU A 70 11.58 1.24 13.13
CA LEU A 70 12.68 2.09 12.68
C LEU A 70 13.34 1.57 11.40
N ALA A 71 13.54 0.25 11.26
CA ALA A 71 14.06 -0.37 10.04
C ALA A 71 13.12 -0.05 8.86
N TRP A 72 11.82 -0.27 9.04
CA TRP A 72 10.84 0.05 8.01
C TRP A 72 10.85 1.54 7.63
N ILE A 73 10.95 2.45 8.62
CA ILE A 73 11.03 3.90 8.36
C ILE A 73 12.29 4.23 7.57
N ALA A 74 13.44 3.64 7.92
CA ALA A 74 14.69 3.86 7.20
C ALA A 74 14.60 3.43 5.74
N ASP A 75 14.06 2.24 5.47
CA ASP A 75 13.82 1.74 4.12
C ASP A 75 12.85 2.63 3.33
N HIS A 76 11.80 3.09 4.01
CA HIS A 76 10.83 4.00 3.40
C HIS A 76 11.44 5.36 3.04
N VAL A 77 12.27 5.93 3.91
CA VAL A 77 13.05 7.16 3.62
C VAL A 77 13.97 6.95 2.43
N SER A 78 14.70 5.82 2.40
CA SER A 78 15.59 5.47 1.28
C SER A 78 14.83 5.39 -0.03
N SER A 79 13.66 4.74 -0.03
CA SER A 79 12.79 4.63 -1.21
C SER A 79 12.30 6.00 -1.72
N TRP A 80 11.96 6.93 -0.82
CA TRP A 80 11.62 8.31 -1.20
C TRP A 80 12.80 9.07 -1.80
N CYS A 81 14.01 8.88 -1.27
CA CYS A 81 15.22 9.50 -1.80
C CYS A 81 15.53 8.93 -3.20
N GLU A 82 15.42 7.62 -3.37
CA GLU A 82 15.61 6.94 -4.66
C GLU A 82 14.58 7.42 -5.70
N LEU A 83 13.30 7.44 -5.34
CA LEU A 83 12.24 7.95 -6.22
C LEU A 83 12.51 9.39 -6.66
N ARG A 84 13.00 10.24 -5.76
CA ARG A 84 13.34 11.64 -6.06
C ARG A 84 14.49 11.76 -7.06
N SER A 85 15.49 10.88 -6.98
CA SER A 85 16.66 10.86 -7.88
C SER A 85 16.41 10.11 -9.19
N THR A 86 15.37 9.26 -9.23
CA THR A 86 15.01 8.50 -10.43
C THR A 86 14.48 9.43 -11.52
N PRO A 87 15.04 9.44 -12.73
CA PRO A 87 14.52 10.17 -13.88
C PRO A 87 13.05 9.83 -14.15
N VAL A 88 12.27 10.81 -14.59
CA VAL A 88 10.80 10.64 -14.78
C VAL A 88 10.49 9.47 -15.72
N GLN A 89 11.29 9.28 -16.76
CA GLN A 89 11.12 8.22 -17.76
C GLN A 89 11.37 6.80 -17.18
N GLU A 90 12.14 6.71 -16.10
CA GLU A 90 12.48 5.44 -15.45
C GLU A 90 11.54 5.09 -14.30
N ARG A 91 10.70 6.03 -13.88
CA ARG A 91 9.73 5.80 -12.79
C ARG A 91 8.64 4.84 -13.23
N ARG A 92 8.36 3.85 -12.40
CA ARG A 92 7.31 2.86 -12.61
C ARG A 92 6.15 3.16 -11.69
N LEU A 93 4.95 3.29 -12.27
CA LEU A 93 3.71 3.57 -11.55
C LEU A 93 2.73 2.42 -11.75
N GLY A 94 2.04 2.05 -10.67
CA GLY A 94 0.91 1.11 -10.72
C GLY A 94 -0.39 1.86 -10.46
N LEU A 95 -1.32 1.82 -11.42
CA LEU A 95 -2.66 2.36 -11.26
C LEU A 95 -3.64 1.21 -11.09
N VAL A 96 -4.17 1.04 -9.87
CA VAL A 96 -5.07 -0.06 -9.53
C VAL A 96 -6.51 0.43 -9.56
N LEU A 97 -7.31 -0.18 -10.42
CA LEU A 97 -8.75 0.07 -10.52
C LEU A 97 -9.51 -0.99 -9.73
N ALA A 98 -10.45 -0.55 -8.87
CA ALA A 98 -11.26 -1.46 -8.10
C ALA A 98 -12.27 -2.21 -8.98
N ASN A 99 -12.53 -3.49 -8.66
CA ASN A 99 -13.58 -4.29 -9.27
C ASN A 99 -14.44 -4.94 -8.17
N TYR A 100 -15.71 -4.55 -8.07
CA TYR A 100 -16.68 -5.06 -7.11
C TYR A 100 -17.92 -5.57 -7.82
N PRO A 101 -18.40 -6.73 -7.46
CA PRO A 101 -17.76 -7.88 -6.86
C PRO A 101 -17.05 -8.72 -7.92
N LEU A 102 -17.19 -10.01 -8.00
CA LEU A 102 -16.49 -10.95 -8.87
C LEU A 102 -16.83 -10.86 -10.38
N ARG A 103 -17.72 -9.97 -10.80
CA ARG A 103 -18.13 -9.79 -12.20
C ARG A 103 -17.70 -8.44 -12.76
N ASN A 104 -17.45 -8.40 -14.06
CA ASN A 104 -16.98 -7.20 -14.77
C ASN A 104 -17.99 -6.03 -14.83
N GLY A 105 -19.24 -6.25 -14.42
CA GLY A 105 -20.29 -5.23 -14.50
C GLY A 105 -20.09 -3.98 -13.60
N ARG A 106 -19.10 -4.00 -12.70
CA ARG A 106 -18.74 -2.88 -11.84
C ARG A 106 -17.25 -2.56 -11.85
N LEU A 107 -16.59 -2.93 -12.94
CA LEU A 107 -15.18 -2.63 -13.12
C LEU A 107 -14.94 -1.12 -13.04
N ALA A 108 -13.92 -0.71 -12.29
CA ALA A 108 -13.55 0.68 -12.07
C ALA A 108 -14.69 1.53 -11.46
N ASN A 109 -15.60 0.93 -10.69
CA ASN A 109 -16.69 1.67 -10.08
C ASN A 109 -16.20 2.50 -8.88
N GLY A 110 -16.46 3.80 -8.92
CA GLY A 110 -16.27 4.71 -7.80
C GLY A 110 -17.53 5.54 -7.59
N VAL A 111 -18.12 5.51 -6.39
CA VAL A 111 -19.36 6.26 -6.12
C VAL A 111 -19.11 7.75 -6.31
N GLY A 112 -19.87 8.36 -7.23
CA GLY A 112 -19.74 9.79 -7.56
C GLY A 112 -18.51 10.17 -8.38
N LEU A 113 -17.72 9.19 -8.85
CA LEU A 113 -16.51 9.41 -9.65
C LEU A 113 -16.62 8.69 -10.99
N ASP A 114 -16.39 9.40 -12.09
CA ASP A 114 -16.10 8.77 -13.38
C ASP A 114 -14.65 8.27 -13.37
N THR A 115 -14.47 7.05 -12.85
CA THR A 115 -13.16 6.43 -12.68
C THR A 115 -12.46 6.15 -14.01
N PRO A 116 -13.14 5.64 -15.07
CA PRO A 116 -12.51 5.45 -16.37
C PRO A 116 -11.99 6.75 -17.00
N ALA A 117 -12.79 7.81 -16.98
CA ALA A 117 -12.36 9.11 -17.50
C ALA A 117 -11.23 9.71 -16.66
N SER A 118 -11.30 9.58 -15.34
CA SER A 118 -10.23 10.01 -14.42
C SER A 118 -8.93 9.26 -14.70
N CYS A 119 -8.98 7.93 -14.89
CA CYS A 119 -7.82 7.11 -15.23
C CYS A 119 -7.19 7.57 -16.55
N LEU A 120 -7.99 7.77 -17.60
CA LEU A 120 -7.50 8.25 -18.89
C LEU A 120 -6.83 9.63 -18.78
N ASN A 121 -7.40 10.54 -18.00
CA ASN A 121 -6.80 11.84 -17.76
C ASN A 121 -5.48 11.75 -17.00
N ILE A 122 -5.38 10.89 -15.99
CA ILE A 122 -4.12 10.61 -15.28
C ILE A 122 -3.06 10.10 -16.26
N LEU A 123 -3.39 9.15 -17.14
CA LEU A 123 -2.46 8.66 -18.15
C LEU A 123 -1.98 9.76 -19.11
N ARG A 124 -2.87 10.66 -19.53
CA ARG A 124 -2.53 11.83 -20.36
C ARG A 124 -1.59 12.79 -19.64
N TRP A 125 -1.84 13.06 -18.35
CA TRP A 125 -0.98 13.91 -17.53
C TRP A 125 0.40 13.29 -17.30
N LEU A 126 0.46 11.99 -17.03
CA LEU A 126 1.73 11.28 -16.89
C LEU A 126 2.55 11.37 -18.18
N LYS A 127 1.92 11.14 -19.34
CA LYS A 127 2.58 11.30 -20.64
C LYS A 127 3.10 12.72 -20.85
N SER A 128 2.29 13.73 -20.53
CA SER A 128 2.68 15.14 -20.64
C SER A 128 3.81 15.52 -19.67
N ALA A 129 3.87 14.86 -18.53
CA ALA A 129 4.94 15.03 -17.54
C ALA A 129 6.23 14.26 -17.89
N GLY A 130 6.26 13.53 -19.01
CA GLY A 130 7.45 12.84 -19.50
C GLY A 130 7.65 11.41 -18.97
N PHE A 131 6.62 10.82 -18.36
CA PHE A 131 6.67 9.40 -17.99
C PHE A 131 6.65 8.52 -19.24
N ASP A 132 7.41 7.44 -19.21
CA ASP A 132 7.35 6.40 -20.23
C ASP A 132 6.12 5.51 -19.98
N LEU A 133 5.17 5.56 -20.89
CA LEU A 133 3.95 4.72 -20.87
C LEU A 133 4.08 3.50 -21.81
N GLY A 134 5.27 3.18 -22.24
CA GLY A 134 5.54 2.11 -23.20
C GLY A 134 5.25 2.52 -24.65
N GLN A 135 5.26 1.52 -25.54
CA GLN A 135 5.14 1.74 -26.99
C GLN A 135 3.69 1.87 -27.47
N HIS A 136 2.71 1.61 -26.60
CA HIS A 136 1.31 1.66 -26.99
C HIS A 136 0.78 3.11 -26.99
N SER A 137 -0.04 3.43 -27.99
CA SER A 137 -0.77 4.70 -27.98
C SER A 137 -1.77 4.72 -26.83
N LEU A 138 -1.96 5.89 -26.22
CA LEU A 138 -3.02 6.05 -25.23
C LEU A 138 -4.39 5.84 -25.88
N PRO A 139 -5.33 5.20 -25.15
CA PRO A 139 -6.71 5.10 -25.59
C PRO A 139 -7.31 6.48 -25.90
N GLU A 140 -8.10 6.57 -26.95
CA GLU A 140 -8.72 7.84 -27.36
C GLU A 140 -9.87 8.25 -26.43
N SER A 141 -10.56 7.26 -25.86
CA SER A 141 -11.70 7.46 -24.95
C SER A 141 -11.61 6.56 -23.71
N SER A 142 -12.42 6.87 -22.70
CA SER A 142 -12.61 6.01 -21.53
C SER A 142 -13.17 4.63 -21.91
N ASP A 143 -14.05 4.56 -22.90
CA ASP A 143 -14.59 3.29 -23.39
C ASP A 143 -13.51 2.43 -24.04
N ALA A 144 -12.61 3.04 -24.83
CA ALA A 144 -11.47 2.35 -25.43
C ALA A 144 -10.49 1.86 -24.35
N LEU A 145 -10.28 2.63 -23.28
CA LEU A 145 -9.48 2.21 -22.12
C LEU A 145 -10.12 0.98 -21.46
N MET A 146 -11.42 1.04 -21.18
CA MET A 146 -12.13 -0.07 -20.55
C MET A 146 -12.16 -1.32 -21.43
N ALA A 147 -12.34 -1.15 -22.76
CA ALA A 147 -12.23 -2.26 -23.69
C ALA A 147 -10.85 -2.92 -23.64
N SER A 148 -9.77 -2.14 -23.53
CA SER A 148 -8.40 -2.68 -23.40
C SER A 148 -8.21 -3.46 -22.08
N VAL A 149 -8.74 -2.95 -20.96
CA VAL A 149 -8.66 -3.63 -19.66
C VAL A 149 -9.45 -4.94 -19.67
N LEU A 150 -10.58 -4.99 -20.38
CA LEU A 150 -11.46 -6.15 -20.49
C LEU A 150 -11.06 -7.12 -21.61
N ALA A 151 -10.05 -6.82 -22.41
CA ALA A 151 -9.67 -7.63 -23.58
C ALA A 151 -9.18 -9.04 -23.23
N GLY A 152 -8.60 -9.21 -22.02
CA GLY A 152 -8.09 -10.48 -21.55
C GLY A 152 -8.99 -11.20 -20.56
N ARG A 153 -8.46 -12.32 -20.06
CA ARG A 153 -9.08 -13.08 -18.96
C ARG A 153 -9.09 -12.22 -17.68
N THR A 154 -10.21 -12.25 -16.98
CA THR A 154 -10.42 -11.56 -15.69
C THR A 154 -10.90 -12.56 -14.63
N ASN A 155 -11.23 -12.11 -13.42
CA ASN A 155 -11.87 -12.94 -12.39
C ASN A 155 -13.33 -13.32 -12.69
N ASP A 156 -13.89 -12.81 -13.79
CA ASP A 156 -15.22 -13.17 -14.24
C ASP A 156 -15.16 -14.48 -15.00
N PRO A 157 -15.83 -15.56 -14.56
CA PRO A 157 -15.83 -16.85 -15.25
C PRO A 157 -16.25 -16.77 -16.72
N GLU A 158 -17.09 -15.80 -17.07
CA GLU A 158 -17.50 -15.58 -18.47
C GLU A 158 -16.33 -15.14 -19.38
N SER A 159 -15.21 -14.71 -18.80
CA SER A 159 -13.99 -14.32 -19.52
C SER A 159 -12.97 -15.46 -19.72
N ASP A 160 -13.24 -16.67 -19.20
CA ASP A 160 -12.29 -17.78 -19.23
C ASP A 160 -11.87 -18.23 -20.64
N HIS A 161 -12.70 -17.98 -21.64
CA HIS A 161 -12.39 -18.24 -23.05
C HIS A 161 -11.38 -17.25 -23.65
N ARG A 162 -11.07 -16.14 -22.97
CA ARG A 162 -10.15 -15.10 -23.46
C ARG A 162 -8.71 -15.46 -23.12
N PRO A 163 -7.74 -15.12 -23.98
CA PRO A 163 -6.33 -15.28 -23.64
C PRO A 163 -5.95 -14.35 -22.49
N PRO A 164 -5.01 -14.75 -21.59
CA PRO A 164 -4.48 -13.84 -20.61
C PRO A 164 -3.67 -12.72 -21.29
N LEU A 165 -3.80 -11.48 -20.81
CA LEU A 165 -2.99 -10.34 -21.29
C LEU A 165 -1.54 -10.44 -20.84
N THR A 166 -1.32 -11.08 -19.70
CA THR A 166 0.01 -11.34 -19.14
C THR A 166 -0.02 -12.64 -18.33
N HIS A 167 1.13 -13.22 -18.10
CA HIS A 167 1.29 -14.40 -17.26
C HIS A 167 2.59 -14.31 -16.46
N LEU A 168 2.57 -14.93 -15.29
CA LEU A 168 3.75 -15.11 -14.45
C LEU A 168 4.21 -16.57 -14.59
N PRO A 169 5.46 -16.83 -15.03
CA PRO A 169 5.97 -18.20 -15.07
C PRO A 169 5.91 -18.86 -13.70
N LEU A 170 5.53 -20.13 -13.65
CA LEU A 170 5.39 -20.87 -12.38
C LEU A 170 6.68 -20.82 -11.55
N ARG A 171 7.85 -20.93 -12.20
CA ARG A 171 9.15 -20.80 -11.52
C ARG A 171 9.27 -19.50 -10.71
N ASP A 172 8.86 -18.37 -11.31
CA ASP A 172 9.00 -17.05 -10.71
C ASP A 172 7.93 -16.85 -9.62
N TYR A 173 6.73 -17.39 -9.82
CA TYR A 173 5.71 -17.48 -8.79
C TYR A 173 6.17 -18.30 -7.58
N MET A 174 6.79 -19.47 -7.81
CA MET A 174 7.29 -20.34 -6.74
C MET A 174 8.43 -19.68 -5.95
N ALA A 175 9.29 -18.87 -6.59
CA ALA A 175 10.33 -18.12 -5.88
C ALA A 175 9.70 -17.13 -4.90
N TRP A 176 8.67 -16.39 -5.33
CA TRP A 176 7.90 -15.49 -4.47
C TRP A 176 7.14 -16.25 -3.40
N TRP A 177 6.44 -17.34 -3.75
CA TRP A 177 5.67 -18.18 -2.85
C TRP A 177 6.51 -18.72 -1.69
N ASN A 178 7.68 -19.23 -1.97
CA ASN A 178 8.59 -19.79 -0.97
C ASN A 178 9.17 -18.73 -0.03
N ALA A 179 9.21 -17.48 -0.44
CA ALA A 179 9.64 -16.34 0.38
C ALA A 179 8.55 -15.82 1.33
N LEU A 180 7.27 -16.22 1.12
CA LEU A 180 6.19 -15.80 2.01
C LEU A 180 6.31 -16.48 3.40
N PRO A 181 5.98 -15.75 4.50
CA PRO A 181 5.83 -16.35 5.80
C PRO A 181 4.74 -17.45 5.81
N GLU A 182 4.92 -18.48 6.64
CA GLU A 182 3.94 -19.57 6.77
C GLU A 182 2.54 -19.06 7.11
N ALA A 183 2.43 -18.06 7.99
CA ALA A 183 1.16 -17.44 8.35
C ALA A 183 0.40 -16.83 7.17
N ALA A 184 1.10 -16.45 6.10
CA ALA A 184 0.49 -15.95 4.86
C ALA A 184 0.15 -17.09 3.89
N ARG A 185 0.99 -18.15 3.83
CA ARG A 185 0.79 -19.29 2.93
C ARG A 185 -0.35 -20.20 3.36
N ALA A 186 -0.41 -20.53 4.64
CA ALA A 186 -1.38 -21.51 5.16
C ALA A 186 -2.85 -21.19 4.81
N PRO A 187 -3.36 -19.94 4.97
CA PRO A 187 -4.73 -19.61 4.55
C PRO A 187 -4.95 -19.73 3.03
N ILE A 188 -3.93 -19.43 2.23
CA ILE A 188 -4.00 -19.51 0.76
C ILE A 188 -4.08 -20.99 0.36
N GLN A 189 -3.19 -21.83 0.89
CA GLN A 189 -3.19 -23.30 0.64
C GLN A 189 -4.50 -23.95 1.08
N THR A 190 -5.02 -23.57 2.24
CA THR A 190 -6.31 -24.10 2.73
C THR A 190 -7.46 -23.79 1.77
N ARG A 191 -7.43 -22.63 1.12
CA ARG A 191 -8.51 -22.19 0.23
C ARG A 191 -8.34 -22.67 -1.21
N TRP A 192 -7.12 -22.69 -1.72
CA TRP A 192 -6.83 -22.84 -3.15
C TRP A 192 -6.00 -24.07 -3.50
N GLY A 193 -5.47 -24.79 -2.50
CA GLY A 193 -4.53 -25.87 -2.69
C GLY A 193 -3.09 -25.40 -2.84
N ASP A 194 -2.21 -26.37 -3.10
CA ASP A 194 -0.81 -26.08 -3.41
C ASP A 194 -0.66 -25.51 -4.81
N PRO A 195 0.34 -24.63 -5.04
CA PRO A 195 0.65 -24.14 -6.39
C PRO A 195 1.17 -25.30 -7.25
N GLU A 196 0.50 -25.58 -8.36
CA GLU A 196 0.89 -26.58 -9.37
C GLU A 196 1.40 -25.94 -10.65
#